data_922d56e8b220daf3dee8a1ce2d2db0b2
#
_entry.id   922d56e8b220daf3dee8a1ce2d2db0b2
#
_cell.length_a   1.000
_cell.length_b   1.000
_cell.length_c   1.000
_cell.angle_alpha   90.00
_cell.angle_beta   90.00
_cell.angle_gamma   90.00
#
_symmetry.space_group_name_H-M   'P 1'
#
loop_
_entity.id
_entity.type
_entity.pdbx_description
1 polymer ?
#
loop_
_entity_poly.entity_id
_entity_poly.type
_entity_poly.pdbx_seq_one_letter_code
_entity_poly.pdbx_strand_id
1 'polypeptide(L)'
;MSSPVVYIRGMTDALVIFEQNNLHPLSPLLKRGYRHVWCAVIDERSHSWVGHDLQLKGHVTTVLCEPGYPLAQYLRDQGKEVIAIERKQIRAPGPFILNNCVGLTKSICGIQSMALTPWQLRQHLMKHRSGDLACHASPST
;
A
#
# COMPACT_ATOMS: atom_id res chain seq x y z
N MET A 1 5.97 16.06 24.88
CA MET A 1 4.66 15.45 25.17
C MET A 1 4.08 14.89 23.89
N SER A 2 4.14 13.58 23.75
CA SER A 2 3.48 12.92 22.63
C SER A 2 1.99 12.88 22.95
N SER A 3 1.19 13.56 22.12
CA SER A 3 -0.27 13.37 22.14
C SER A 3 -0.56 11.91 21.92
N PRO A 4 -1.47 11.30 22.69
CA PRO A 4 -1.87 9.93 22.41
C PRO A 4 -2.39 9.87 20.97
N VAL A 5 -1.79 9.02 20.16
CA VAL A 5 -2.36 8.71 18.86
C VAL A 5 -3.66 7.98 19.15
N VAL A 6 -4.74 8.73 19.09
CA VAL A 6 -6.07 8.12 19.17
C VAL A 6 -6.25 7.35 17.87
N TYR A 7 -6.06 6.04 17.91
CA TYR A 7 -6.45 5.19 16.81
C TYR A 7 -7.96 5.22 16.69
N ILE A 8 -8.46 6.16 15.92
CA ILE A 8 -9.86 6.16 15.53
C ILE A 8 -10.02 4.95 14.59
N ARG A 9 -10.91 4.05 14.91
CA ARG A 9 -11.31 2.96 14.03
C ARG A 9 -11.55 3.53 12.62
N GLY A 10 -10.83 3.03 11.63
CA GLY A 10 -10.86 3.56 10.27
C GLY A 10 -9.70 4.47 9.91
N MET A 11 -8.71 4.64 10.80
CA MET A 11 -7.48 5.33 10.39
C MET A 11 -6.66 4.46 9.46
N THR A 12 -6.22 5.07 8.38
CA THR A 12 -5.26 4.49 7.45
C THR A 12 -3.95 4.20 8.14
N ASP A 13 -3.59 2.95 8.20
CA ASP A 13 -2.33 2.46 8.77
C ASP A 13 -1.43 1.80 7.72
N ALA A 14 -1.85 1.86 6.46
CA ALA A 14 -1.08 1.36 5.33
C ALA A 14 -1.27 2.25 4.10
N LEU A 15 -0.18 2.44 3.38
CA LEU A 15 -0.14 3.17 2.12
C LEU A 15 0.37 2.24 1.03
N VAL A 16 -0.32 2.19 -0.09
CA VAL A 16 0.14 1.50 -1.29
C VAL A 16 0.60 2.55 -2.28
N ILE A 17 1.87 2.50 -2.68
CA ILE A 17 2.52 3.51 -3.49
C ILE A 17 2.84 2.92 -4.87
N PHE A 18 2.35 3.57 -5.92
CA PHE A 18 2.61 3.22 -7.30
C PHE A 18 3.55 4.22 -7.94
N GLU A 19 4.53 3.72 -8.67
CA GLU A 19 5.50 4.57 -9.34
C GLU A 19 6.01 3.97 -10.64
N GLN A 20 6.61 4.82 -11.44
CA GLN A 20 7.32 4.46 -12.65
C GLN A 20 8.74 4.06 -12.27
N ASN A 21 9.04 2.78 -12.33
CA ASN A 21 10.38 2.25 -12.07
C ASN A 21 10.75 1.26 -13.17
N ASN A 22 11.85 1.53 -13.84
CA ASN A 22 12.31 0.75 -14.99
C ASN A 22 13.39 -0.28 -14.63
N LEU A 23 13.65 -0.50 -13.36
CA LEU A 23 14.73 -1.39 -12.91
C LEU A 23 14.45 -2.87 -13.16
N HIS A 24 13.17 -3.27 -13.26
CA HIS A 24 12.82 -4.65 -13.53
C HIS A 24 12.90 -4.97 -15.02
N PRO A 25 13.47 -6.14 -15.43
CA PRO A 25 13.57 -6.51 -16.85
C PRO A 25 12.24 -6.58 -17.59
N LEU A 26 11.14 -6.87 -16.89
CA LEU A 26 9.78 -6.91 -17.46
C LEU A 26 9.06 -5.57 -17.44
N SER A 27 9.72 -4.49 -16.98
CA SER A 27 9.10 -3.16 -16.91
C SER A 27 8.46 -2.68 -18.22
N PRO A 28 9.06 -2.94 -19.41
CA PRO A 28 8.42 -2.55 -20.67
C PRO A 28 7.06 -3.20 -20.93
N LEU A 29 6.79 -4.36 -20.33
CA LEU A 29 5.51 -5.08 -20.46
C LEU A 29 4.43 -4.56 -19.52
N LEU A 30 4.80 -3.73 -18.53
CA LEU A 30 3.88 -3.19 -17.55
C LEU A 30 3.33 -1.84 -18.03
N LYS A 31 2.13 -1.51 -17.54
CA LYS A 31 1.51 -0.23 -17.89
C LYS A 31 2.36 0.94 -17.43
N ARG A 32 2.59 1.89 -18.32
CA ARG A 32 3.35 3.12 -18.06
C ARG A 32 2.76 3.87 -16.86
N GLY A 33 3.62 4.30 -15.93
CA GLY A 33 3.22 4.93 -14.66
C GLY A 33 2.96 3.94 -13.54
N TYR A 34 2.74 2.66 -13.85
CA TYR A 34 2.40 1.59 -12.89
C TYR A 34 3.35 0.40 -13.06
N ARG A 35 4.63 0.68 -13.12
CA ARG A 35 5.66 -0.36 -13.33
C ARG A 35 6.20 -0.92 -12.02
N HIS A 36 5.95 -0.24 -10.93
CA HIS A 36 6.38 -0.67 -9.60
C HIS A 36 5.35 -0.30 -8.54
N VAL A 37 5.23 -1.14 -7.54
CA VAL A 37 4.43 -0.88 -6.35
C VAL A 37 5.21 -1.28 -5.11
N TRP A 38 5.09 -0.47 -4.08
CA TRP A 38 5.60 -0.76 -2.75
C TRP A 38 4.62 -0.26 -1.70
N CYS A 39 4.87 -0.55 -0.45
CA CYS A 39 3.96 -0.13 0.60
C CYS A 39 4.71 0.44 1.80
N ALA A 40 4.01 1.29 2.54
CA ALA A 40 4.42 1.75 3.84
C ALA A 40 3.34 1.40 4.85
N VAL A 41 3.73 0.86 5.99
CA VAL A 41 2.82 0.50 7.08
C VAL A 41 3.32 1.08 8.39
N ILE A 42 2.40 1.34 9.31
CA ILE A 42 2.76 1.72 10.66
C ILE A 42 3.18 0.46 11.42
N ASP A 43 4.42 0.43 11.86
CA ASP A 43 4.93 -0.63 12.72
C ASP A 43 4.66 -0.26 14.19
N GLU A 44 3.92 -1.11 14.87
CA GLU A 44 3.53 -0.87 16.26
C GLU A 44 4.72 -0.90 17.22
N ARG A 45 5.75 -1.66 16.91
CA ARG A 45 6.94 -1.80 17.77
C ARG A 45 7.82 -0.56 17.73
N SER A 46 8.09 -0.06 16.53
CA SER A 46 8.94 1.13 16.34
C SER A 46 8.18 2.45 16.39
N HIS A 47 6.86 2.41 16.38
CA HIS A 47 5.99 3.59 16.25
C HIS A 47 6.39 4.46 15.06
N SER A 48 6.65 3.83 13.91
CA SER A 48 7.12 4.51 12.71
C SER A 48 6.42 4.00 11.47
N TRP A 49 6.38 4.84 10.44
CA TRP A 49 6.11 4.39 9.09
C TRP A 49 7.31 3.60 8.57
N VAL A 50 7.07 2.36 8.17
CA VAL A 50 8.09 1.47 7.64
C VAL A 50 7.74 1.12 6.21
N GLY A 51 8.66 1.41 5.28
CA GLY A 51 8.53 1.06 3.88
C GLY A 51 9.01 -0.37 3.62
N HIS A 52 8.24 -1.09 2.82
CA HIS A 52 8.57 -2.43 2.32
C HIS A 52 8.59 -2.40 0.80
N ASP A 53 9.75 -2.63 0.24
CA ASP A 53 9.99 -2.54 -1.20
C ASP A 53 10.74 -3.78 -1.69
N LEU A 54 10.23 -4.43 -2.73
CA LEU A 54 10.93 -5.52 -3.37
C LEU A 54 11.74 -4.97 -4.54
N GLN A 55 13.05 -4.97 -4.37
CA GLN A 55 14.03 -4.58 -5.37
C GLN A 55 14.68 -5.81 -6.01
N LEU A 56 15.48 -5.60 -7.05
CA LEU A 56 16.21 -6.69 -7.72
C LEU A 56 17.07 -7.51 -6.76
N LYS A 57 17.59 -6.89 -5.71
CA LYS A 57 18.43 -7.53 -4.70
C LYS A 57 17.65 -8.18 -3.57
N GLY A 58 16.32 -8.06 -3.56
CA GLY A 58 15.45 -8.62 -2.54
C GLY A 58 14.57 -7.60 -1.83
N HIS A 59 13.94 -8.05 -0.76
CA HIS A 59 13.06 -7.22 0.07
C HIS A 59 13.87 -6.22 0.89
N VAL A 60 13.57 -4.95 0.72
CA VAL A 60 14.20 -3.85 1.47
C VAL A 60 13.17 -3.25 2.43
N THR A 61 13.52 -3.19 3.71
CA THR A 61 12.71 -2.57 4.75
C THR A 61 13.40 -1.30 5.22
N THR A 62 12.68 -0.18 5.21
CA THR A 62 13.24 1.12 5.57
C THR A 62 12.32 1.84 6.55
N VAL A 63 12.87 2.32 7.65
CA VAL A 63 12.16 3.24 8.56
C VAL A 63 12.11 4.61 7.88
N LEU A 64 10.90 5.13 7.66
CA LEU A 64 10.68 6.34 6.89
C LEU A 64 10.53 7.58 7.78
N CYS A 65 9.56 7.56 8.69
CA CYS A 65 9.23 8.73 9.52
C CYS A 65 8.29 8.34 10.67
N GLU A 66 8.04 9.28 11.56
CA GLU A 66 7.08 9.12 12.65
C GLU A 66 5.63 9.04 12.14
N PRO A 67 4.71 8.44 12.91
CA PRO A 67 3.33 8.25 12.45
C PRO A 67 2.57 9.56 12.19
N GLY A 68 2.91 10.63 12.90
CA GLY A 68 2.28 11.94 12.74
C GLY A 68 2.72 12.71 11.49
N TYR A 69 3.76 12.25 10.80
CA TYR A 69 4.22 12.89 9.58
C TYR A 69 3.24 12.61 8.43
N PRO A 70 2.88 13.62 7.61
CA PRO A 70 1.94 13.45 6.50
C PRO A 70 2.60 12.76 5.29
N LEU A 71 2.98 11.50 5.46
CA LEU A 71 3.75 10.73 4.48
C LEU A 71 3.02 10.60 3.14
N ALA A 72 1.70 10.35 3.17
CA ALA A 72 0.92 10.22 1.94
C ALA A 72 0.98 11.49 1.09
N GLN A 73 0.81 12.64 1.72
CA GLN A 73 0.89 13.94 1.03
C GLN A 73 2.30 14.20 0.49
N TYR A 74 3.31 13.92 1.28
CA TYR A 74 4.71 14.06 0.86
C TYR A 74 5.00 13.23 -0.40
N LEU A 75 4.56 11.98 -0.44
CA LEU A 75 4.76 11.12 -1.59
C LEU A 75 3.95 11.56 -2.82
N ARG A 76 2.73 12.04 -2.62
CA ARG A 76 1.90 12.61 -3.70
C ARG A 76 2.54 13.85 -4.29
N ASP A 77 3.12 14.71 -3.47
CA ASP A 77 3.82 15.92 -3.91
C ASP A 77 5.07 15.58 -4.74
N GLN A 78 5.62 14.39 -4.59
CA GLN A 78 6.70 13.87 -5.43
C GLN A 78 6.20 13.22 -6.74
N GLY A 79 4.92 13.30 -7.03
CA GLY A 79 4.33 12.75 -8.24
C GLY A 79 3.98 11.26 -8.16
N LYS A 80 4.00 10.67 -6.98
CA LYS A 80 3.61 9.26 -6.79
C LYS A 80 2.11 9.15 -6.55
N GLU A 81 1.51 8.07 -7.04
CA GLU A 81 0.13 7.75 -6.69
C GLU A 81 0.11 6.94 -5.40
N VAL A 82 -0.64 7.41 -4.42
CA VAL A 82 -0.72 6.81 -3.10
C VAL A 82 -2.18 6.49 -2.77
N ILE A 83 -2.45 5.23 -2.47
CA ILE A 83 -3.76 4.78 -1.98
C ILE A 83 -3.62 4.40 -0.52
N ALA A 84 -4.38 5.08 0.31
CA ALA A 84 -4.44 4.84 1.74
C ALA A 84 -5.46 3.74 2.03
N ILE A 85 -5.07 2.74 2.80
CA ILE A 85 -5.92 1.60 3.16
C ILE A 85 -5.79 1.24 4.62
N GLU A 86 -6.74 0.46 5.12
CA GLU A 86 -6.62 -0.21 6.41
C GLU A 86 -5.90 -1.54 6.21
N ARG A 87 -4.83 -1.74 6.98
CA ARG A 87 -4.08 -2.99 6.94
C ARG A 87 -4.90 -4.12 7.57
N LYS A 88 -4.97 -5.24 6.87
CA LYS A 88 -5.62 -6.45 7.39
C LYS A 88 -4.58 -7.52 7.69
N GLN A 89 -4.81 -8.32 8.72
CA GLN A 89 -3.98 -9.49 8.95
C GLN A 89 -4.30 -10.56 7.93
N ILE A 90 -3.28 -11.11 7.30
CA ILE A 90 -3.42 -12.28 6.45
C ILE A 90 -3.35 -13.52 7.34
N ARG A 91 -4.39 -14.33 7.29
CA ARG A 91 -4.42 -15.59 8.04
C ARG A 91 -3.59 -16.70 7.41
N ALA A 92 -3.42 -16.66 6.09
CA ALA A 92 -2.53 -17.57 5.38
C ALA A 92 -2.14 -16.94 4.03
N PRO A 93 -0.88 -17.02 3.63
CA PRO A 93 -0.53 -16.66 2.26
C PRO A 93 -1.26 -17.60 1.31
N GLY A 94 -1.95 -17.04 0.32
CA GLY A 94 -2.56 -17.83 -0.73
C GLY A 94 -1.50 -18.67 -1.48
N PRO A 95 -1.90 -19.74 -2.19
CA PRO A 95 -0.97 -20.67 -2.83
C PRO A 95 -0.09 -20.04 -3.92
N PHE A 96 -0.33 -18.80 -4.28
CA PHE A 96 0.43 -18.08 -5.29
C PHE A 96 1.01 -16.80 -4.70
N ILE A 97 2.02 -16.93 -3.83
CA ILE A 97 2.89 -15.81 -3.54
C ILE A 97 3.85 -15.71 -4.72
N LEU A 98 3.47 -14.91 -5.70
CA LEU A 98 4.44 -14.48 -6.68
C LEU A 98 5.46 -13.59 -5.98
N ASN A 99 6.71 -13.98 -6.09
CA ASN A 99 7.83 -13.25 -5.51
C ASN A 99 8.10 -11.99 -6.34
N ASN A 100 7.15 -11.04 -6.31
CA ASN A 100 7.23 -9.77 -7.00
C ASN A 100 6.69 -8.63 -6.11
N CYS A 101 6.84 -7.40 -6.56
CA CYS A 101 6.43 -6.22 -5.80
C CYS A 101 4.94 -6.24 -5.44
N VAL A 102 4.08 -6.74 -6.31
CA VAL A 102 2.63 -6.88 -6.05
C VAL A 102 2.38 -7.92 -4.96
N GLY A 103 3.03 -9.07 -5.05
CA GLY A 103 2.90 -10.14 -4.04
C GLY A 103 3.35 -9.69 -2.66
N LEU A 104 4.48 -9.02 -2.57
CA LEU A 104 4.98 -8.47 -1.31
C LEU A 104 4.00 -7.45 -0.71
N THR A 105 3.54 -6.50 -1.51
CA THR A 105 2.59 -5.48 -1.07
C THR A 105 1.29 -6.09 -0.57
N LYS A 106 0.73 -7.06 -1.30
CA LYS A 106 -0.47 -7.78 -0.86
C LYS A 106 -0.27 -8.49 0.48
N SER A 107 0.88 -9.14 0.65
CA SER A 107 1.21 -9.84 1.90
C SER A 107 1.32 -8.91 3.08
N ILE A 108 2.06 -7.81 2.94
CA ILE A 108 2.30 -6.85 4.03
C ILE A 108 1.01 -6.13 4.43
N CYS A 109 0.21 -5.72 3.46
CA CYS A 109 -1.00 -4.93 3.70
C CYS A 109 -2.25 -5.79 3.96
N GLY A 110 -2.17 -7.09 3.79
CA GLY A 110 -3.32 -7.98 3.95
C GLY A 110 -4.37 -7.83 2.84
N ILE A 111 -3.93 -7.58 1.63
CA ILE A 111 -4.82 -7.41 0.47
C ILE A 111 -5.12 -8.77 -0.16
N GLN A 112 -6.39 -9.15 -0.19
CA GLN A 112 -6.85 -10.32 -0.93
C GLN A 112 -7.26 -9.90 -2.33
N SER A 113 -6.46 -10.29 -3.34
CA SER A 113 -6.67 -9.91 -4.72
C SER A 113 -5.99 -10.91 -5.65
N MET A 114 -6.57 -11.10 -6.83
CA MET A 114 -5.95 -11.87 -7.91
C MET A 114 -4.99 -11.03 -8.77
N ALA A 115 -4.78 -9.76 -8.42
CA ALA A 115 -3.90 -8.87 -9.16
C ALA A 115 -2.47 -9.41 -9.24
N LEU A 116 -1.89 -9.38 -10.43
CA LEU A 116 -0.52 -9.81 -10.72
C LEU A 116 0.39 -8.65 -11.10
N THR A 117 -0.19 -7.52 -11.51
CA THR A 117 0.53 -6.31 -11.92
C THR A 117 0.15 -5.13 -11.04
N PRO A 118 1.00 -4.09 -10.95
CA PRO A 118 0.67 -2.89 -10.19
C PRO A 118 -0.63 -2.23 -10.66
N TRP A 119 -0.87 -2.18 -11.96
CA TRP A 119 -2.10 -1.60 -12.51
C TRP A 119 -3.36 -2.38 -12.08
N GLN A 120 -3.30 -3.71 -12.12
CA GLN A 120 -4.41 -4.56 -11.67
C GLN A 120 -4.67 -4.36 -10.17
N LEU A 121 -3.61 -4.26 -9.38
CA LEU A 121 -3.73 -3.98 -7.95
C LEU A 121 -4.38 -2.61 -7.70
N ARG A 122 -3.96 -1.59 -8.41
CA ARG A 122 -4.57 -0.26 -8.34
C ARG A 122 -6.05 -0.30 -8.67
N GLN A 123 -6.44 -0.98 -9.75
CA GLN A 123 -7.85 -1.12 -10.12
C GLN A 123 -8.66 -1.83 -9.02
N HIS A 124 -8.11 -2.87 -8.43
CA HIS A 124 -8.75 -3.59 -7.32
C HIS A 124 -8.99 -2.66 -6.11
N LEU A 125 -7.96 -1.92 -5.69
CA LEU A 125 -8.06 -1.01 -4.56
C LEU A 125 -9.06 0.13 -4.79
N MET A 126 -9.06 0.71 -5.97
CA MET A 126 -10.00 1.78 -6.33
C MET A 126 -11.44 1.30 -6.36
N LYS A 127 -11.68 0.09 -6.85
CA LYS A 127 -13.01 -0.53 -6.87
C LYS A 127 -13.56 -0.77 -5.47
N HIS A 128 -12.74 -1.28 -4.56
CA HIS A 128 -13.13 -1.52 -3.17
C HIS A 128 -13.35 -0.21 -2.40
N ARG A 129 -12.53 0.79 -2.64
CA ARG A 129 -12.70 2.13 -2.05
C ARG A 129 -14.04 2.75 -2.46
N SER A 130 -14.43 2.63 -3.73
CA SER A 130 -15.73 3.11 -4.21
C SER A 130 -16.90 2.35 -3.59
N GLY A 131 -16.75 1.05 -3.35
CA GLY A 131 -17.74 0.22 -2.66
C GLY A 131 -17.93 0.65 -1.20
N ASP A 132 -16.85 0.93 -0.48
CA ASP A 132 -16.90 1.40 0.89
C ASP A 132 -17.58 2.77 1.00
N LEU A 133 -17.28 3.68 0.08
CA LEU A 133 -17.96 4.98 0.01
C LEU A 133 -19.45 4.84 -0.27
N ALA A 134 -19.86 3.90 -1.11
CA ALA A 134 -21.26 3.63 -1.39
C ALA A 134 -21.98 3.05 -0.17
N CYS A 135 -21.31 2.25 0.65
CA CYS A 135 -21.87 1.70 1.89
C CYS A 135 -22.03 2.77 2.99
N HIS A 136 -21.21 3.81 2.97
CA HIS A 136 -21.31 4.92 3.92
C HIS A 136 -22.26 6.03 3.47
N ALA A 137 -22.67 6.01 2.22
CA ALA A 137 -23.66 6.94 1.68
C ALA A 137 -25.09 6.42 1.83
N SER A 138 -25.40 5.83 2.98
CA SER A 138 -26.82 5.57 3.32
C SER A 138 -27.53 6.90 3.45
N PRO A 139 -28.59 7.16 2.66
CA PRO A 139 -29.35 8.37 2.87
C PRO A 139 -29.99 8.28 4.25
N SER A 140 -29.57 9.18 5.14
CA SER A 140 -30.35 9.43 6.33
C SER A 140 -31.64 10.10 5.88
N THR A 141 -32.70 9.34 5.87
CA THR A 141 -34.04 9.89 5.81
C THR A 141 -34.37 10.60 7.11
#